data_f0b86a14334dd084d6395960e5f1b760
#
_entry.id   f0b86a14334dd084d6395960e5f1b760
#
_cell.length_a   1.000
_cell.length_b   1.000
_cell.length_c   1.000
_cell.angle_alpha   90.00
_cell.angle_beta   90.00
_cell.angle_gamma   90.00
#
_symmetry.space_group_name_H-M   'P 1'
#
loop_
_entity.id
_entity.type
_entity.pdbx_description
1 polymer ?
#
loop_
_entity_poly.entity_id
_entity_poly.type
_entity_poly.pdbx_seq_one_letter_code
_entity_poly.pdbx_strand_id
1 'polypeptide(L)'
;MNTNAFQAAITELDILFVPVSGPMGMGELSQCAILAQALKLAVPEITMACLLHHGAAGKFAPGWREIPLEQTPTLANRETTAWIKRLKPRVVVFDSAGRAAQLRAAKAIGAHTIFMAGRETSRRKIISLRRLRNLDVLWLSQPEAFWRPLSLWKRFLLRCHHKLIVDTIGVVFAKPDSSQLEPELVAFAAAAPFVLMSLGGGGIFSAGIDQNALALQAAEACFAKTNVRSILICGPNAAALPPSTAACYVLRSVPNAALIALIEASLVVLCNGGYTLLQAVALNKATLALALQGDQQQRIDRLAAIGATYPSRPESLITDLVKLVQTPAAREALVAAAQASGVDNGLDKAVRRLREKVVR
;
A
#
# COMPACT_ATOMS: atom_id res chain seq x y z
N MET A 1 -14.13 -5.66 -29.32
CA MET A 1 -13.43 -4.37 -29.21
C MET A 1 -12.24 -4.38 -30.16
N ASN A 2 -12.18 -3.39 -31.05
CA ASN A 2 -11.33 -3.36 -32.23
C ASN A 2 -9.83 -3.25 -31.85
N THR A 3 -9.07 -4.31 -32.06
CA THR A 3 -7.62 -4.41 -31.82
C THR A 3 -6.79 -3.42 -32.66
N ASN A 4 -7.35 -2.89 -33.75
CA ASN A 4 -6.67 -1.99 -34.70
C ASN A 4 -6.61 -0.51 -34.24
N ALA A 5 -7.55 -0.03 -33.45
CA ALA A 5 -7.46 1.31 -32.83
C ALA A 5 -6.35 1.37 -31.74
N PHE A 6 -5.88 0.21 -31.30
CA PHE A 6 -4.84 0.02 -30.30
C PHE A 6 -3.42 0.20 -30.87
N GLN A 7 -3.26 0.17 -32.21
CA GLN A 7 -1.96 0.16 -32.88
C GLN A 7 -1.40 1.55 -33.22
N ALA A 8 -2.18 2.61 -33.16
CA ALA A 8 -1.85 3.86 -33.85
C ALA A 8 -1.15 4.97 -33.05
N ALA A 9 -0.85 4.83 -31.73
CA ALA A 9 -0.22 5.93 -31.00
C ALA A 9 0.54 5.52 -29.73
N ILE A 10 1.57 4.67 -29.85
CA ILE A 10 2.60 4.59 -28.80
C ILE A 10 3.94 4.77 -29.46
N THR A 11 4.34 6.02 -29.66
CA THR A 11 5.66 6.35 -30.17
C THR A 11 6.75 6.16 -29.11
N GLU A 12 6.50 6.44 -27.85
CA GLU A 12 7.42 6.13 -26.74
C GLU A 12 6.63 6.03 -25.42
N LEU A 13 6.76 4.93 -24.70
CA LEU A 13 6.21 4.77 -23.34
C LEU A 13 7.31 5.06 -22.32
N ASP A 14 7.10 6.06 -21.48
CA ASP A 14 8.09 6.42 -20.47
C ASP A 14 8.12 5.37 -19.33
N ILE A 15 6.97 5.04 -18.76
CA ILE A 15 6.90 4.13 -17.61
C ILE A 15 5.84 3.05 -17.81
N LEU A 16 6.24 1.81 -17.58
CA LEU A 16 5.34 0.67 -17.43
C LEU A 16 5.30 0.22 -15.98
N PHE A 17 4.14 0.29 -15.36
CA PHE A 17 3.89 -0.28 -14.04
C PHE A 17 3.43 -1.73 -14.15
N VAL A 18 4.00 -2.59 -13.31
CA VAL A 18 3.70 -4.03 -13.27
C VAL A 18 3.48 -4.44 -11.80
N PRO A 19 2.35 -4.06 -11.18
CA PRO A 19 2.04 -4.45 -9.80
C PRO A 19 1.51 -5.88 -9.72
N VAL A 20 1.68 -6.52 -8.57
CA VAL A 20 0.82 -7.64 -8.20
C VAL A 20 -0.57 -7.08 -7.98
N SER A 21 -1.55 -7.61 -8.69
CA SER A 21 -2.95 -7.18 -8.62
C SER A 21 -3.87 -8.38 -8.74
N GLY A 22 -5.03 -8.33 -8.10
CA GLY A 22 -6.02 -9.39 -8.17
C GLY A 22 -7.09 -9.24 -7.10
N PRO A 23 -8.09 -10.15 -7.07
CA PRO A 23 -9.22 -10.06 -6.14
C PRO A 23 -8.82 -10.04 -4.66
N MET A 24 -7.68 -10.67 -4.32
CA MET A 24 -7.21 -10.84 -2.94
C MET A 24 -6.24 -9.75 -2.47
N GLY A 25 -5.82 -8.82 -3.33
CA GLY A 25 -4.86 -7.77 -2.95
C GLY A 25 -4.80 -6.63 -3.95
N MET A 26 -5.07 -5.43 -3.47
CA MET A 26 -5.07 -4.19 -4.25
C MET A 26 -3.97 -3.21 -3.80
N GLY A 27 -3.22 -3.54 -2.75
CA GLY A 27 -2.27 -2.62 -2.13
C GLY A 27 -1.15 -2.18 -3.06
N GLU A 28 -0.55 -3.11 -3.78
CA GLU A 28 0.52 -2.83 -4.75
C GLU A 28 0.02 -2.01 -5.93
N LEU A 29 -1.18 -2.32 -6.44
CA LEU A 29 -1.80 -1.53 -7.51
C LEU A 29 -2.13 -0.12 -7.03
N SER A 30 -2.66 0.03 -5.82
CA SER A 30 -2.96 1.34 -5.21
C SER A 30 -1.69 2.20 -5.09
N GLN A 31 -0.57 1.63 -4.64
CA GLN A 31 0.70 2.35 -4.58
C GLN A 31 1.19 2.82 -5.95
N CYS A 32 1.14 1.94 -6.95
CA CYS A 32 1.49 2.31 -8.32
C CYS A 32 0.57 3.41 -8.86
N ALA A 33 -0.74 3.36 -8.56
CA ALA A 33 -1.70 4.37 -8.97
C ALA A 33 -1.41 5.75 -8.35
N ILE A 34 -1.13 5.79 -7.04
CA ILE A 34 -0.76 7.00 -6.32
C ILE A 34 0.53 7.60 -6.90
N LEU A 35 1.54 6.75 -7.15
CA LEU A 35 2.80 7.17 -7.73
C LEU A 35 2.62 7.72 -9.15
N ALA A 36 1.79 7.07 -9.98
CA ALA A 36 1.49 7.51 -11.33
C ALA A 36 0.74 8.84 -11.34
N GLN A 37 -0.23 9.03 -10.44
CA GLN A 37 -0.96 10.29 -10.30
C GLN A 37 -0.02 11.44 -9.90
N ALA A 38 0.85 11.22 -8.92
CA ALA A 38 1.82 12.22 -8.49
C ALA A 38 2.84 12.55 -9.59
N LEU A 39 3.27 11.56 -10.36
CA LEU A 39 4.13 11.75 -11.53
C LEU A 39 3.44 12.54 -12.63
N LYS A 40 2.16 12.28 -12.91
CA LYS A 40 1.39 13.01 -13.94
C LYS A 40 1.21 14.48 -13.57
N LEU A 41 1.06 14.79 -12.28
CA LEU A 41 1.04 16.15 -11.78
C LEU A 41 2.40 16.84 -11.90
N ALA A 42 3.49 16.11 -11.64
CA ALA A 42 4.84 16.65 -11.69
C ALA A 42 5.43 16.75 -13.11
N VAL A 43 4.96 15.93 -14.04
CA VAL A 43 5.38 15.85 -15.46
C VAL A 43 4.14 15.57 -16.31
N PRO A 44 3.38 16.60 -16.71
CA PRO A 44 2.11 16.45 -17.42
C PRO A 44 2.18 15.63 -18.72
N GLU A 45 3.30 15.74 -19.45
CA GLU A 45 3.50 15.02 -20.73
C GLU A 45 3.86 13.53 -20.55
N ILE A 46 4.16 13.08 -19.34
CA ILE A 46 4.63 11.70 -19.12
C ILE A 46 3.62 10.67 -19.65
N THR A 47 4.12 9.69 -20.38
CA THR A 47 3.33 8.58 -20.92
C THR A 47 3.51 7.34 -20.03
N MET A 48 2.39 6.85 -19.49
CA MET A 48 2.41 5.73 -18.54
C MET A 48 1.39 4.67 -18.89
N ALA A 49 1.72 3.40 -18.63
CA ALA A 49 0.79 2.28 -18.74
C ALA A 49 0.93 1.36 -17.51
N CYS A 50 -0.10 0.59 -17.24
CA CYS A 50 -0.12 -0.42 -16.18
C CYS A 50 -0.64 -1.76 -16.68
N LEU A 51 0.12 -2.84 -16.44
CA LEU A 51 -0.33 -4.21 -16.63
C LEU A 51 -0.99 -4.68 -15.34
N LEU A 52 -2.28 -5.00 -15.39
CA LEU A 52 -3.05 -5.35 -14.20
C LEU A 52 -4.04 -6.49 -14.48
N HIS A 53 -4.50 -7.17 -13.45
CA HIS A 53 -5.57 -8.16 -13.55
C HIS A 53 -6.87 -7.49 -14.00
N HIS A 54 -7.61 -8.07 -14.96
CA HIS A 54 -8.82 -7.48 -15.52
C HIS A 54 -9.87 -7.09 -14.45
N GLY A 55 -10.03 -7.88 -13.39
CA GLY A 55 -10.94 -7.57 -12.28
C GLY A 55 -10.53 -6.34 -11.44
N ALA A 56 -9.38 -5.74 -11.71
CA ALA A 56 -8.89 -4.52 -11.07
C ALA A 56 -8.96 -3.28 -11.99
N ALA A 57 -9.32 -3.47 -13.25
CA ALA A 57 -9.43 -2.39 -14.23
C ALA A 57 -10.53 -1.38 -13.85
N GLY A 58 -10.29 -0.10 -14.13
CA GLY A 58 -11.23 1.00 -13.85
C GLY A 58 -11.40 1.36 -12.38
N LYS A 59 -10.67 0.73 -11.45
CA LYS A 59 -10.79 1.02 -10.01
C LYS A 59 -9.99 2.24 -9.55
N PHE A 60 -9.10 2.74 -10.38
CA PHE A 60 -8.26 3.90 -10.12
C PHE A 60 -8.25 4.81 -11.34
N ALA A 61 -7.97 6.09 -11.14
CA ALA A 61 -7.83 7.07 -12.22
C ALA A 61 -6.44 7.76 -12.16
N PRO A 62 -5.34 7.03 -12.35
CA PRO A 62 -3.99 7.54 -12.06
C PRO A 62 -3.33 8.28 -13.24
N GLY A 63 -4.04 8.54 -14.34
CA GLY A 63 -3.47 9.16 -15.54
C GLY A 63 -2.58 8.24 -16.37
N TRP A 64 -2.67 6.93 -16.19
CA TRP A 64 -2.02 5.92 -17.01
C TRP A 64 -3.01 5.20 -17.93
N ARG A 65 -2.47 4.45 -18.91
CA ARG A 65 -3.23 3.52 -19.74
C ARG A 65 -3.30 2.15 -19.07
N GLU A 66 -4.50 1.62 -18.85
CA GLU A 66 -4.68 0.28 -18.32
C GLU A 66 -4.59 -0.78 -19.42
N ILE A 67 -3.86 -1.86 -19.14
CA ILE A 67 -3.74 -3.04 -20.00
C ILE A 67 -4.17 -4.24 -19.15
N PRO A 68 -5.44 -4.65 -19.26
CA PRO A 68 -5.97 -5.76 -18.48
C PRO A 68 -5.41 -7.10 -18.97
N LEU A 69 -4.99 -7.94 -18.02
CA LEU A 69 -4.56 -9.31 -18.22
C LEU A 69 -5.57 -10.27 -17.61
N GLU A 70 -5.65 -11.49 -18.13
CA GLU A 70 -6.52 -12.53 -17.58
C GLU A 70 -6.14 -12.92 -16.13
N GLN A 71 -4.86 -12.83 -15.81
CA GLN A 71 -4.31 -13.14 -14.50
C GLN A 71 -3.40 -12.01 -14.02
N THR A 72 -3.08 -12.02 -12.72
CA THR A 72 -2.05 -11.10 -12.20
C THR A 72 -0.73 -11.24 -12.99
N PRO A 73 0.03 -10.16 -13.21
CA PRO A 73 1.28 -10.18 -13.99
C PRO A 73 2.28 -11.26 -13.59
N THR A 74 2.28 -11.68 -12.31
CA THR A 74 3.15 -12.78 -11.83
C THR A 74 2.74 -14.16 -12.35
N LEU A 75 1.47 -14.39 -12.64
CA LEU A 75 0.95 -15.63 -13.20
C LEU A 75 0.91 -15.56 -14.74
N ALA A 76 0.49 -14.43 -15.32
CA ALA A 76 0.50 -14.14 -16.75
C ALA A 76 1.91 -13.83 -17.27
N ASN A 77 2.92 -14.64 -16.90
CA ASN A 77 4.33 -14.33 -17.16
C ASN A 77 4.67 -14.18 -18.67
N ARG A 78 4.11 -15.03 -19.54
CA ARG A 78 4.34 -14.98 -20.98
C ARG A 78 3.75 -13.70 -21.58
N GLU A 79 2.52 -13.41 -21.24
CA GLU A 79 1.77 -12.25 -21.72
C GLU A 79 2.43 -10.95 -21.24
N THR A 80 2.74 -10.83 -19.94
CA THR A 80 3.50 -9.70 -19.38
C THR A 80 4.81 -9.48 -20.10
N THR A 81 5.56 -10.55 -20.39
CA THR A 81 6.83 -10.48 -21.14
C THR A 81 6.62 -9.98 -22.58
N ALA A 82 5.56 -10.42 -23.25
CA ALA A 82 5.21 -9.96 -24.59
C ALA A 82 4.84 -8.47 -24.60
N TRP A 83 4.05 -8.01 -23.63
CA TRP A 83 3.70 -6.60 -23.49
C TRP A 83 4.93 -5.71 -23.24
N ILE A 84 5.86 -6.11 -22.35
CA ILE A 84 7.11 -5.37 -22.11
C ILE A 84 7.89 -5.18 -23.42
N LYS A 85 8.06 -6.25 -24.21
CA LYS A 85 8.76 -6.21 -25.48
C LYS A 85 8.05 -5.35 -26.54
N ARG A 86 6.71 -5.38 -26.57
CA ARG A 86 5.88 -4.62 -27.49
C ARG A 86 5.88 -3.13 -27.20
N LEU A 87 5.71 -2.77 -25.91
CA LEU A 87 5.59 -1.37 -25.47
C LEU A 87 6.93 -0.64 -25.41
N LYS A 88 8.03 -1.37 -25.26
CA LYS A 88 9.40 -0.84 -25.16
C LYS A 88 9.53 0.36 -24.20
N PRO A 89 9.02 0.27 -22.95
CA PRO A 89 9.09 1.39 -22.03
C PRO A 89 10.54 1.75 -21.66
N ARG A 90 10.77 3.04 -21.35
CA ARG A 90 12.08 3.50 -20.86
C ARG A 90 12.35 3.00 -19.42
N VAL A 91 11.31 2.95 -18.59
CA VAL A 91 11.35 2.46 -17.20
C VAL A 91 10.29 1.40 -16.99
N VAL A 92 10.63 0.31 -16.28
CA VAL A 92 9.65 -0.69 -15.82
C VAL A 92 9.70 -0.73 -14.29
N VAL A 93 8.58 -0.46 -13.65
CA VAL A 93 8.40 -0.53 -12.19
C VAL A 93 7.62 -1.79 -11.84
N PHE A 94 8.28 -2.76 -11.21
CA PHE A 94 7.67 -3.98 -10.71
C PHE A 94 7.33 -3.81 -9.22
N ASP A 95 6.06 -3.78 -8.86
CA ASP A 95 5.69 -3.78 -7.45
C ASP A 95 5.29 -5.18 -7.00
N SER A 96 6.19 -5.79 -6.22
CA SER A 96 6.10 -7.18 -5.75
C SER A 96 5.96 -8.24 -6.86
N ALA A 97 5.78 -7.83 -8.12
CA ALA A 97 5.84 -8.62 -9.36
C ALA A 97 7.31 -8.81 -9.80
N GLY A 98 7.58 -9.19 -11.03
CA GLY A 98 8.95 -9.29 -11.56
C GLY A 98 9.51 -10.72 -11.52
N ARG A 99 9.01 -11.56 -12.42
CA ARG A 99 9.63 -12.85 -12.70
C ARG A 99 10.95 -12.63 -13.47
N ALA A 100 11.89 -13.57 -13.36
CA ALA A 100 13.19 -13.46 -14.02
C ALA A 100 13.09 -13.26 -15.54
N ALA A 101 12.07 -13.82 -16.20
CA ALA A 101 11.83 -13.63 -17.63
C ALA A 101 11.36 -12.21 -17.95
N GLN A 102 10.50 -11.63 -17.12
CA GLN A 102 10.00 -10.25 -17.27
C GLN A 102 11.12 -9.23 -17.09
N LEU A 103 11.93 -9.37 -16.04
CA LEU A 103 13.13 -8.54 -15.82
C LEU A 103 14.12 -8.63 -16.97
N ARG A 104 14.39 -9.86 -17.46
CA ARG A 104 15.25 -10.08 -18.63
C ARG A 104 14.69 -9.41 -19.89
N ALA A 105 13.39 -9.50 -20.11
CA ALA A 105 12.74 -8.86 -21.24
C ALA A 105 12.88 -7.34 -21.18
N ALA A 106 12.68 -6.74 -20.01
CA ALA A 106 12.87 -5.32 -19.78
C ALA A 106 14.32 -4.88 -20.07
N LYS A 107 15.30 -5.63 -19.55
CA LYS A 107 16.72 -5.33 -19.83
C LYS A 107 17.09 -5.51 -21.31
N ALA A 108 16.54 -6.51 -21.99
CA ALA A 108 16.80 -6.78 -23.40
C ALA A 108 16.34 -5.64 -24.34
N ILE A 109 15.35 -4.85 -23.94
CA ILE A 109 14.89 -3.65 -24.66
C ILE A 109 15.56 -2.36 -24.19
N GLY A 110 16.54 -2.44 -23.26
CA GLY A 110 17.25 -1.28 -22.72
C GLY A 110 16.52 -0.54 -21.59
N ALA A 111 15.41 -1.07 -21.08
CA ALA A 111 14.64 -0.41 -20.02
C ALA A 111 15.40 -0.35 -18.69
N HIS A 112 15.24 0.74 -17.97
CA HIS A 112 15.64 0.86 -16.55
C HIS A 112 14.66 0.10 -15.69
N THR A 113 15.16 -0.83 -14.86
CA THR A 113 14.31 -1.75 -14.08
C THR A 113 14.32 -1.40 -12.60
N ILE A 114 13.14 -1.20 -12.03
CA ILE A 114 12.93 -0.89 -10.62
C ILE A 114 12.04 -1.98 -10.02
N PHE A 115 12.40 -2.49 -8.85
CA PHE A 115 11.58 -3.41 -8.10
C PHE A 115 11.23 -2.80 -6.74
N MET A 116 9.94 -2.64 -6.46
CA MET A 116 9.43 -2.21 -5.17
C MET A 116 9.13 -3.42 -4.29
N ALA A 117 9.79 -3.50 -3.14
CA ALA A 117 9.59 -4.56 -2.16
C ALA A 117 8.80 -4.02 -0.96
N GLY A 118 7.51 -4.31 -0.90
CA GLY A 118 6.62 -3.96 0.23
C GLY A 118 6.51 -5.07 1.29
N ARG A 119 6.97 -6.30 0.98
CA ARG A 119 6.85 -7.47 1.87
C ARG A 119 8.17 -8.23 1.94
N GLU A 120 8.42 -8.88 3.09
CA GLU A 120 9.60 -9.71 3.30
C GLU A 120 9.75 -10.81 2.24
N THR A 121 8.64 -11.43 1.86
CA THR A 121 8.64 -12.49 0.84
C THR A 121 9.04 -11.96 -0.54
N SER A 122 8.59 -10.77 -0.94
CA SER A 122 8.97 -10.15 -2.22
C SER A 122 10.45 -9.74 -2.22
N ARG A 123 10.92 -9.10 -1.13
CA ARG A 123 12.34 -8.76 -0.92
C ARG A 123 13.24 -9.99 -1.02
N ARG A 124 12.89 -11.09 -0.34
CA ARG A 124 13.69 -12.33 -0.39
C ARG A 124 13.69 -12.99 -1.75
N LYS A 125 12.54 -12.94 -2.45
CA LYS A 125 12.40 -13.54 -3.79
C LYS A 125 13.19 -12.78 -4.85
N ILE A 126 13.25 -11.45 -4.79
CA ILE A 126 13.99 -10.65 -5.78
C ILE A 126 15.49 -10.88 -5.67
N ILE A 127 16.03 -11.10 -4.46
CA ILE A 127 17.45 -11.36 -4.23
C ILE A 127 17.78 -12.79 -4.66
N SER A 128 18.02 -12.96 -5.95
CA SER A 128 18.49 -14.18 -6.59
C SER A 128 19.31 -13.83 -7.83
N LEU A 129 20.32 -14.63 -8.16
CA LEU A 129 21.25 -14.38 -9.27
C LEU A 129 20.55 -14.08 -10.60
N ARG A 130 19.50 -14.88 -10.91
CA ARG A 130 18.74 -14.73 -12.17
C ARG A 130 17.97 -13.41 -12.26
N ARG A 131 17.58 -12.79 -11.14
CA ARG A 131 16.83 -11.54 -11.08
C ARG A 131 17.75 -10.35 -10.94
N LEU A 132 18.71 -10.39 -10.04
CA LEU A 132 19.62 -9.28 -9.77
C LEU A 132 20.42 -8.85 -11.00
N ARG A 133 20.80 -9.77 -11.89
CA ARG A 133 21.47 -9.47 -13.16
C ARG A 133 20.67 -8.56 -14.11
N ASN A 134 19.35 -8.48 -13.88
CA ASN A 134 18.43 -7.72 -14.73
C ASN A 134 17.68 -6.64 -13.94
N LEU A 135 18.21 -6.24 -12.77
CA LEU A 135 17.63 -5.25 -11.90
C LEU A 135 18.62 -4.10 -11.69
N ASP A 136 18.18 -2.87 -11.92
CA ASP A 136 18.98 -1.66 -11.67
C ASP A 136 18.75 -1.11 -10.27
N VAL A 137 17.50 -1.13 -9.79
CA VAL A 137 17.13 -0.54 -8.49
C VAL A 137 16.19 -1.45 -7.72
N LEU A 138 16.52 -1.66 -6.46
CA LEU A 138 15.66 -2.28 -5.47
C LEU A 138 15.17 -1.21 -4.48
N TRP A 139 13.90 -0.87 -4.54
CA TRP A 139 13.25 0.01 -3.58
C TRP A 139 12.68 -0.77 -2.40
N LEU A 140 12.99 -0.33 -1.20
CA LEU A 140 12.45 -0.86 0.05
C LEU A 140 11.43 0.13 0.62
N SER A 141 10.21 -0.35 0.91
CA SER A 141 9.11 0.50 1.37
C SER A 141 9.14 0.77 2.88
N GLN A 142 10.14 0.30 3.60
CA GLN A 142 10.29 0.52 5.04
C GLN A 142 11.77 0.50 5.43
N PRO A 143 12.17 1.09 6.58
CA PRO A 143 13.53 1.10 7.06
C PRO A 143 14.16 -0.30 7.16
N GLU A 144 15.48 -0.39 7.03
CA GLU A 144 16.19 -1.68 7.01
C GLU A 144 15.97 -2.49 8.31
N ALA A 145 15.87 -1.83 9.44
CA ALA A 145 15.62 -2.45 10.74
C ALA A 145 14.33 -3.28 10.79
N PHE A 146 13.34 -2.98 9.94
CA PHE A 146 12.08 -3.72 9.86
C PHE A 146 12.13 -4.97 8.98
N TRP A 147 13.25 -5.21 8.31
CA TRP A 147 13.43 -6.41 7.51
C TRP A 147 14.18 -7.49 8.30
N ARG A 148 13.82 -8.76 8.06
CA ARG A 148 14.61 -9.87 8.62
C ARG A 148 16.02 -9.86 8.03
N PRO A 149 17.04 -10.18 8.82
CA PRO A 149 18.39 -10.35 8.29
C PRO A 149 18.40 -11.29 7.08
N LEU A 150 19.11 -10.90 6.05
CA LEU A 150 19.32 -11.76 4.89
C LEU A 150 20.34 -12.85 5.25
N SER A 151 20.18 -14.04 4.65
CA SER A 151 21.20 -15.08 4.75
C SER A 151 22.54 -14.62 4.18
N LEU A 152 23.65 -15.20 4.66
CA LEU A 152 25.00 -14.86 4.19
C LEU A 152 25.12 -14.93 2.67
N TRP A 153 24.50 -15.93 2.04
CA TRP A 153 24.47 -16.07 0.59
C TRP A 153 23.78 -14.89 -0.10
N LYS A 154 22.63 -14.44 0.39
CA LYS A 154 21.93 -13.29 -0.20
C LYS A 154 22.68 -11.97 0.01
N ARG A 155 23.35 -11.80 1.15
CA ARG A 155 24.23 -10.67 1.40
C ARG A 155 25.42 -10.68 0.44
N PHE A 156 26.02 -11.85 0.20
CA PHE A 156 27.07 -12.04 -0.80
C PHE A 156 26.57 -11.70 -2.20
N LEU A 157 25.41 -12.21 -2.62
CA LEU A 157 24.82 -11.87 -3.92
C LEU A 157 24.62 -10.37 -4.14
N LEU A 158 24.13 -9.65 -3.13
CA LEU A 158 24.00 -8.18 -3.21
C LEU A 158 25.36 -7.48 -3.37
N ARG A 159 26.36 -7.93 -2.64
CA ARG A 159 27.74 -7.39 -2.76
C ARG A 159 28.35 -7.62 -4.15
N CYS A 160 28.09 -8.78 -4.76
CA CYS A 160 28.56 -9.09 -6.12
C CYS A 160 27.86 -8.25 -7.20
N HIS A 161 26.68 -7.67 -6.91
CA HIS A 161 25.93 -6.84 -7.86
C HIS A 161 26.10 -5.34 -7.53
N HIS A 162 27.35 -4.87 -7.59
CA HIS A 162 27.75 -3.49 -7.24
C HIS A 162 27.04 -2.38 -8.04
N LYS A 163 26.46 -2.69 -9.21
CA LYS A 163 25.66 -1.76 -10.04
C LYS A 163 24.21 -1.64 -9.54
N LEU A 164 23.75 -2.57 -8.70
CA LEU A 164 22.42 -2.51 -8.13
C LEU A 164 22.33 -1.42 -7.07
N ILE A 165 21.40 -0.50 -7.24
CA ILE A 165 21.08 0.49 -6.23
C ILE A 165 20.03 -0.09 -5.30
N VAL A 166 20.32 -0.17 -4.00
CA VAL A 166 19.33 -0.51 -2.96
C VAL A 166 18.99 0.79 -2.22
N ASP A 167 17.73 1.23 -2.32
CA ASP A 167 17.28 2.49 -1.74
C ASP A 167 16.02 2.28 -0.89
N THR A 168 16.03 2.76 0.35
CA THR A 168 14.84 2.81 1.19
C THR A 168 14.06 4.05 0.81
N ILE A 169 12.94 3.87 0.10
CA ILE A 169 12.10 5.00 -0.35
C ILE A 169 11.02 5.38 0.65
N GLY A 170 10.69 4.52 1.61
CA GLY A 170 9.54 4.71 2.49
C GLY A 170 8.24 4.13 1.92
N VAL A 171 7.15 4.33 2.63
CA VAL A 171 5.80 3.87 2.24
C VAL A 171 5.20 4.86 1.25
N VAL A 172 4.76 4.38 0.08
CA VAL A 172 4.17 5.27 -0.95
C VAL A 172 2.67 5.44 -0.68
N PHE A 173 2.25 6.65 -0.32
CA PHE A 173 0.84 7.03 -0.17
C PHE A 173 0.62 8.50 -0.52
N ALA A 174 -0.65 8.86 -0.83
CA ALA A 174 -1.01 10.21 -1.26
C ALA A 174 -0.80 11.24 -0.14
N LYS A 175 -0.70 12.51 -0.50
CA LYS A 175 -0.82 13.60 0.46
C LYS A 175 -2.26 13.70 0.96
N PRO A 176 -2.49 14.13 2.21
CA PRO A 176 -3.83 14.27 2.76
C PRO A 176 -4.65 15.27 1.95
N ASP A 177 -5.89 14.90 1.64
CA ASP A 177 -6.83 15.77 0.93
C ASP A 177 -8.27 15.48 1.42
N SER A 178 -8.75 16.34 2.31
CA SER A 178 -10.10 16.27 2.86
C SER A 178 -11.18 16.74 1.88
N SER A 179 -10.82 17.43 0.79
CA SER A 179 -11.79 17.88 -0.22
C SER A 179 -12.43 16.72 -0.99
N GLN A 180 -11.84 15.53 -0.90
CA GLN A 180 -12.35 14.28 -1.48
C GLN A 180 -13.33 13.52 -0.57
N LEU A 181 -13.63 14.08 0.62
CA LEU A 181 -14.60 13.51 1.57
C LEU A 181 -15.97 14.16 1.34
N GLU A 182 -17.02 13.37 1.58
CA GLU A 182 -18.38 13.87 1.62
C GLU A 182 -18.51 14.96 2.70
N PRO A 183 -19.25 16.09 2.48
CA PRO A 183 -19.37 17.17 3.44
C PRO A 183 -19.87 16.71 4.81
N GLU A 184 -20.78 15.74 4.86
CA GLU A 184 -21.30 15.15 6.10
C GLU A 184 -20.21 14.43 6.90
N LEU A 185 -19.31 13.72 6.20
CA LEU A 185 -18.18 13.05 6.83
C LEU A 185 -17.15 14.05 7.34
N VAL A 186 -16.90 15.12 6.61
CA VAL A 186 -16.04 16.24 7.07
C VAL A 186 -16.61 16.84 8.34
N ALA A 187 -17.93 17.16 8.37
CA ALA A 187 -18.59 17.67 9.55
C ALA A 187 -18.54 16.70 10.72
N PHE A 188 -18.74 15.39 10.45
CA PHE A 188 -18.64 14.35 11.48
C PHE A 188 -17.23 14.28 12.08
N ALA A 189 -16.20 14.30 11.26
CA ALA A 189 -14.80 14.23 11.69
C ALA A 189 -14.33 15.49 12.43
N ALA A 190 -14.88 16.66 12.08
CA ALA A 190 -14.54 17.93 12.71
C ALA A 190 -15.26 18.16 14.04
N ALA A 191 -16.41 17.50 14.27
CA ALA A 191 -17.25 17.75 15.43
C ALA A 191 -16.63 17.30 16.78
N ALA A 192 -15.83 16.25 16.80
CA ALA A 192 -15.18 15.71 17.98
C ALA A 192 -14.06 14.71 17.63
N PRO A 193 -13.14 14.40 18.54
CA PRO A 193 -12.17 13.31 18.34
C PRO A 193 -12.87 12.00 18.01
N PHE A 194 -12.29 11.22 17.09
CA PHE A 194 -12.85 9.96 16.62
C PHE A 194 -11.80 8.86 16.47
N VAL A 195 -12.25 7.60 16.48
CA VAL A 195 -11.44 6.44 16.12
C VAL A 195 -11.65 6.15 14.64
N LEU A 196 -10.56 6.07 13.87
CA LEU A 196 -10.62 5.55 12.50
C LEU A 196 -10.41 4.04 12.51
N MET A 197 -11.31 3.30 11.88
CA MET A 197 -11.24 1.85 11.76
C MET A 197 -11.14 1.43 10.29
N SER A 198 -10.07 0.71 9.92
CA SER A 198 -9.88 0.16 8.57
C SER A 198 -9.13 -1.15 8.65
N LEU A 199 -9.87 -2.25 8.61
CA LEU A 199 -9.30 -3.61 8.72
C LEU A 199 -8.91 -4.20 7.36
N GLY A 200 -8.81 -3.37 6.31
CA GLY A 200 -8.29 -3.75 5.00
C GLY A 200 -9.33 -3.78 3.89
N GLY A 201 -9.13 -4.64 2.87
CA GLY A 201 -9.92 -4.62 1.64
C GLY A 201 -11.39 -5.06 1.75
N GLY A 202 -11.84 -5.45 2.92
CA GLY A 202 -13.18 -6.04 3.14
C GLY A 202 -13.23 -7.52 2.76
N GLY A 203 -13.93 -8.32 3.54
CA GLY A 203 -14.09 -9.74 3.28
C GLY A 203 -14.11 -10.57 4.56
N ILE A 204 -14.37 -11.87 4.41
CA ILE A 204 -14.34 -12.86 5.49
C ILE A 204 -12.95 -13.47 5.55
N PHE A 205 -12.38 -13.58 6.74
CA PHE A 205 -11.08 -14.21 6.94
C PHE A 205 -11.16 -15.73 6.97
N SER A 206 -10.00 -16.36 6.83
CA SER A 206 -9.83 -17.82 6.90
C SER A 206 -10.34 -18.46 8.21
N ALA A 207 -10.53 -17.66 9.28
CA ALA A 207 -11.12 -18.07 10.54
C ALA A 207 -12.64 -17.89 10.63
N GLY A 208 -13.31 -17.48 9.53
CA GLY A 208 -14.76 -17.23 9.53
C GLY A 208 -15.18 -15.93 10.25
N ILE A 209 -14.22 -15.06 10.62
CA ILE A 209 -14.49 -13.80 11.31
C ILE A 209 -14.85 -12.72 10.30
N ASP A 210 -16.04 -12.13 10.44
CA ASP A 210 -16.40 -10.91 9.74
C ASP A 210 -15.69 -9.72 10.40
N GLN A 211 -14.70 -9.17 9.70
CA GLN A 211 -13.89 -8.04 10.19
C GLN A 211 -14.71 -6.78 10.42
N ASN A 212 -15.74 -6.54 9.58
CA ASN A 212 -16.54 -5.33 9.67
C ASN A 212 -17.53 -5.41 10.83
N ALA A 213 -18.10 -6.60 11.07
CA ALA A 213 -18.93 -6.86 12.25
C ALA A 213 -18.11 -6.71 13.54
N LEU A 214 -16.88 -7.26 13.57
CA LEU A 214 -15.98 -7.11 14.73
C LEU A 214 -15.62 -5.65 14.99
N ALA A 215 -15.30 -4.88 13.93
CA ALA A 215 -14.98 -3.46 14.05
C ALA A 215 -16.18 -2.65 14.52
N LEU A 216 -17.38 -2.90 14.00
CA LEU A 216 -18.61 -2.22 14.43
C LEU A 216 -18.92 -2.51 15.89
N GLN A 217 -18.84 -3.77 16.32
CA GLN A 217 -19.01 -4.15 17.73
C GLN A 217 -18.01 -3.41 18.64
N ALA A 218 -16.75 -3.29 18.20
CA ALA A 218 -15.75 -2.55 18.95
C ALA A 218 -16.03 -1.05 19.00
N ALA A 219 -16.56 -0.46 17.90
CA ALA A 219 -16.98 0.93 17.86
C ALA A 219 -18.12 1.23 18.84
N GLU A 220 -19.15 0.41 18.84
CA GLU A 220 -20.31 0.56 19.73
C GLU A 220 -19.92 0.41 21.21
N ALA A 221 -19.13 -0.60 21.53
CA ALA A 221 -18.65 -0.82 22.89
C ALA A 221 -17.70 0.30 23.37
N CYS A 222 -16.86 0.82 22.47
CA CYS A 222 -15.99 1.95 22.75
C CYS A 222 -16.82 3.23 23.02
N PHE A 223 -17.78 3.53 22.15
CA PHE A 223 -18.67 4.68 22.30
C PHE A 223 -19.43 4.64 23.63
N ALA A 224 -20.02 3.50 23.98
CA ALA A 224 -20.74 3.33 25.26
C ALA A 224 -19.89 3.63 26.51
N LYS A 225 -18.57 3.40 26.44
CA LYS A 225 -17.65 3.59 27.58
C LYS A 225 -16.91 4.92 27.57
N THR A 226 -16.76 5.56 26.39
CA THR A 226 -15.86 6.72 26.22
C THR A 226 -16.54 7.92 25.60
N ASN A 227 -17.74 7.75 25.04
CA ASN A 227 -18.44 8.74 24.20
C ASN A 227 -17.63 9.18 22.96
N VAL A 228 -16.58 8.43 22.58
CA VAL A 228 -15.80 8.69 21.37
C VAL A 228 -16.38 7.91 20.21
N ARG A 229 -16.79 8.62 19.16
CA ARG A 229 -17.37 8.05 17.94
C ARG A 229 -16.30 7.43 17.04
N SER A 230 -16.73 6.62 16.09
CA SER A 230 -15.84 5.96 15.14
C SER A 230 -16.23 6.22 13.70
N ILE A 231 -15.25 6.13 12.77
CA ILE A 231 -15.45 6.05 11.33
C ILE A 231 -14.93 4.68 10.91
N LEU A 232 -15.79 3.85 10.32
CA LEU A 232 -15.45 2.52 9.83
C LEU A 232 -15.40 2.49 8.31
N ILE A 233 -14.23 2.17 7.75
CA ILE A 233 -14.03 1.93 6.33
C ILE A 233 -13.95 0.42 6.08
N CYS A 234 -15.02 -0.13 5.52
CA CYS A 234 -15.23 -1.58 5.36
C CYS A 234 -14.32 -2.23 4.30
N GLY A 235 -13.82 -1.43 3.33
CA GLY A 235 -13.04 -1.91 2.19
C GLY A 235 -13.86 -2.16 0.93
N PRO A 236 -13.22 -2.07 -0.25
CA PRO A 236 -13.91 -2.15 -1.55
C PRO A 236 -14.54 -3.50 -1.84
N ASN A 237 -14.07 -4.57 -1.19
CA ASN A 237 -14.57 -5.94 -1.38
C ASN A 237 -15.59 -6.36 -0.31
N ALA A 238 -16.06 -5.44 0.54
CA ALA A 238 -17.10 -5.75 1.51
C ALA A 238 -18.39 -6.20 0.81
N ALA A 239 -18.88 -7.38 1.15
CA ALA A 239 -20.10 -7.94 0.54
C ALA A 239 -21.31 -7.08 0.85
N ALA A 240 -21.46 -6.63 2.09
CA ALA A 240 -22.49 -5.71 2.55
C ALA A 240 -21.87 -4.64 3.47
N LEU A 241 -22.53 -3.50 3.55
CA LEU A 241 -22.19 -2.47 4.54
C LEU A 241 -23.14 -2.60 5.72
N PRO A 242 -22.65 -2.67 6.95
CA PRO A 242 -23.50 -2.49 8.11
C PRO A 242 -24.07 -1.05 8.11
N PRO A 243 -25.23 -0.81 8.71
CA PRO A 243 -25.79 0.53 8.82
C PRO A 243 -24.90 1.41 9.72
N SER A 244 -24.82 2.71 9.41
CA SER A 244 -24.26 3.69 10.34
C SER A 244 -25.14 3.80 11.58
N THR A 245 -24.51 4.04 12.75
CA THR A 245 -25.16 4.20 14.04
C THR A 245 -24.75 5.53 14.66
N ALA A 246 -25.33 5.89 15.79
CA ALA A 246 -24.88 7.06 16.56
C ALA A 246 -23.40 6.95 16.98
N ALA A 247 -22.88 5.72 17.16
CA ALA A 247 -21.51 5.43 17.55
C ALA A 247 -20.53 5.38 16.39
N CYS A 248 -21.01 5.03 15.17
CA CYS A 248 -20.13 4.70 14.06
C CYS A 248 -20.68 5.15 12.70
N TYR A 249 -19.91 5.98 12.01
CA TYR A 249 -20.16 6.33 10.60
C TYR A 249 -19.50 5.27 9.71
N VAL A 250 -20.29 4.60 8.86
CA VAL A 250 -19.83 3.46 8.06
C VAL A 250 -19.70 3.83 6.60
N LEU A 251 -18.55 3.50 5.99
CA LEU A 251 -18.23 3.75 4.60
C LEU A 251 -17.74 2.48 3.90
N ARG A 252 -17.99 2.36 2.61
CA ARG A 252 -17.40 1.27 1.80
C ARG A 252 -15.91 1.49 1.58
N SER A 253 -15.56 2.61 1.00
CA SER A 253 -14.17 2.98 0.70
C SER A 253 -14.09 4.48 0.46
N VAL A 254 -12.90 5.02 0.60
CA VAL A 254 -12.58 6.41 0.25
C VAL A 254 -11.31 6.42 -0.61
N PRO A 255 -11.07 7.47 -1.43
CA PRO A 255 -9.79 7.67 -2.10
C PRO A 255 -8.63 7.69 -1.10
N ASN A 256 -7.43 7.30 -1.53
CA ASN A 256 -6.30 7.21 -0.59
C ASN A 256 -5.98 8.56 0.06
N ALA A 257 -6.01 9.67 -0.68
CA ALA A 257 -5.76 10.99 -0.11
C ALA A 257 -6.76 11.37 1.01
N ALA A 258 -8.04 11.01 0.83
CA ALA A 258 -9.08 11.16 1.84
C ALA A 258 -8.86 10.24 3.05
N LEU A 259 -8.43 8.98 2.83
CA LEU A 259 -8.04 8.06 3.91
C LEU A 259 -6.90 8.65 4.74
N ILE A 260 -5.88 9.22 4.08
CA ILE A 260 -4.75 9.84 4.76
C ILE A 260 -5.19 11.04 5.60
N ALA A 261 -6.10 11.88 5.08
CA ALA A 261 -6.68 12.99 5.85
C ALA A 261 -7.46 12.50 7.10
N LEU A 262 -8.23 11.42 6.96
CA LEU A 262 -8.91 10.80 8.11
C LEU A 262 -7.93 10.19 9.12
N ILE A 263 -6.86 9.56 8.67
CA ILE A 263 -5.79 9.06 9.55
C ILE A 263 -5.20 10.23 10.34
N GLU A 264 -4.82 11.33 9.67
CA GLU A 264 -4.25 12.52 10.34
C GLU A 264 -5.20 13.15 11.37
N ALA A 265 -6.48 13.20 11.08
CA ALA A 265 -7.49 13.78 11.98
C ALA A 265 -7.87 12.86 13.14
N SER A 266 -7.65 11.56 13.04
CA SER A 266 -8.12 10.58 14.04
C SER A 266 -7.34 10.65 15.36
N LEU A 267 -8.01 10.29 16.46
CA LEU A 267 -7.42 10.11 17.79
C LEU A 267 -6.62 8.81 17.87
N VAL A 268 -7.17 7.73 17.32
CA VAL A 268 -6.60 6.38 17.28
C VAL A 268 -6.97 5.76 15.94
N VAL A 269 -6.06 4.99 15.37
CA VAL A 269 -6.29 4.19 14.15
C VAL A 269 -6.33 2.71 14.54
N LEU A 270 -7.49 2.07 14.39
CA LEU A 270 -7.63 0.61 14.42
C LEU A 270 -7.46 0.07 13.00
N CYS A 271 -6.44 -0.73 12.78
CA CYS A 271 -6.15 -1.28 11.45
C CYS A 271 -5.60 -2.71 11.51
N ASN A 272 -5.57 -3.38 10.37
CA ASN A 272 -4.82 -4.63 10.26
C ASN A 272 -3.32 -4.37 10.03
N GLY A 273 -2.49 -5.42 10.10
CA GLY A 273 -1.06 -5.35 9.84
C GLY A 273 -0.68 -5.11 8.35
N GLY A 274 -1.57 -4.47 7.59
CA GLY A 274 -1.41 -4.14 6.18
C GLY A 274 -0.69 -2.81 5.92
N TYR A 275 -1.01 -2.21 4.78
CA TYR A 275 -0.45 -0.91 4.36
C TYR A 275 -0.96 0.24 5.23
N THR A 276 -2.24 0.20 5.65
CA THR A 276 -2.84 1.23 6.51
C THR A 276 -2.07 1.40 7.83
N LEU A 277 -1.55 0.30 8.40
CA LEU A 277 -0.70 0.39 9.59
C LEU A 277 0.58 1.20 9.33
N LEU A 278 1.25 0.93 8.21
CA LEU A 278 2.47 1.67 7.85
C LEU A 278 2.18 3.15 7.55
N GLN A 279 1.04 3.45 6.92
CA GLN A 279 0.59 4.82 6.68
C GLN A 279 0.32 5.57 7.98
N ALA A 280 -0.39 4.93 8.93
CA ALA A 280 -0.68 5.52 10.22
C ALA A 280 0.59 5.75 11.07
N VAL A 281 1.53 4.79 11.06
CA VAL A 281 2.83 4.96 11.73
C VAL A 281 3.65 6.08 11.07
N ALA A 282 3.70 6.14 9.72
CA ALA A 282 4.37 7.22 9.00
C ALA A 282 3.78 8.61 9.28
N LEU A 283 2.49 8.68 9.64
CA LEU A 283 1.79 9.89 10.04
C LEU A 283 1.84 10.12 11.57
N ASN A 284 2.65 9.35 12.28
CA ASN A 284 2.83 9.46 13.73
C ASN A 284 1.52 9.34 14.51
N LYS A 285 0.65 8.40 14.14
CA LYS A 285 -0.63 8.18 14.82
C LYS A 285 -0.56 7.04 15.83
N ALA A 286 -1.30 7.18 16.92
CA ALA A 286 -1.52 6.08 17.85
C ALA A 286 -2.30 4.96 17.12
N THR A 287 -1.71 3.77 17.01
CA THR A 287 -2.27 2.66 16.26
C THR A 287 -2.57 1.46 17.14
N LEU A 288 -3.76 0.87 16.96
CA LEU A 288 -4.16 -0.43 17.47
C LEU A 288 -4.19 -1.40 16.28
N ALA A 289 -3.35 -2.43 16.30
CA ALA A 289 -3.16 -3.30 15.16
C ALA A 289 -3.63 -4.74 15.43
N LEU A 290 -4.47 -5.28 14.52
CA LEU A 290 -5.03 -6.62 14.57
C LEU A 290 -4.52 -7.45 13.40
N ALA A 291 -3.89 -8.61 13.66
CA ALA A 291 -3.48 -9.52 12.59
C ALA A 291 -4.67 -10.35 12.11
N LEU A 292 -4.94 -10.28 10.82
CA LEU A 292 -6.05 -10.98 10.16
C LEU A 292 -5.56 -12.01 9.14
N GLN A 293 -4.26 -11.93 8.77
CA GLN A 293 -3.56 -12.87 7.88
C GLN A 293 -2.15 -13.11 8.41
N GLY A 294 -1.58 -14.29 8.12
CA GLY A 294 -0.35 -14.74 8.75
C GLY A 294 0.90 -13.88 8.49
N ASP A 295 0.96 -13.15 7.36
CA ASP A 295 2.08 -12.24 7.06
C ASP A 295 1.98 -10.89 7.78
N GLN A 296 0.79 -10.52 8.27
CA GLN A 296 0.53 -9.26 9.00
C GLN A 296 1.10 -9.30 10.41
N GLN A 297 0.99 -10.43 11.10
CA GLN A 297 1.47 -10.60 12.48
C GLN A 297 2.93 -10.16 12.61
N GLN A 298 3.78 -10.59 11.69
CA GLN A 298 5.19 -10.27 11.72
C GLN A 298 5.49 -8.77 11.63
N ARG A 299 4.69 -8.01 10.87
CA ARG A 299 4.83 -6.55 10.79
C ARG A 299 4.39 -5.90 12.09
N ILE A 300 3.26 -6.35 12.64
CA ILE A 300 2.75 -5.88 13.94
C ILE A 300 3.80 -6.12 15.03
N ASP A 301 4.34 -7.35 15.13
CA ASP A 301 5.32 -7.71 16.15
C ASP A 301 6.56 -6.80 16.13
N ARG A 302 7.04 -6.43 14.94
CA ARG A 302 8.19 -5.53 14.81
C ARG A 302 7.90 -4.10 15.19
N LEU A 303 6.76 -3.58 14.80
CA LEU A 303 6.35 -2.23 15.19
C LEU A 303 6.03 -2.18 16.69
N ALA A 304 5.42 -3.24 17.24
CA ALA A 304 5.16 -3.36 18.67
C ALA A 304 6.46 -3.47 19.49
N ALA A 305 7.47 -4.19 18.98
CA ALA A 305 8.77 -4.32 19.65
C ALA A 305 9.51 -2.98 19.87
N ILE A 306 9.22 -1.98 19.04
CA ILE A 306 9.73 -0.61 19.20
C ILE A 306 8.69 0.36 19.77
N GLY A 307 7.53 -0.14 20.18
CA GLY A 307 6.45 0.68 20.75
C GLY A 307 5.64 1.51 19.75
N ALA A 308 5.84 1.34 18.42
CA ALA A 308 5.20 2.15 17.40
C ALA A 308 3.77 1.71 17.04
N THR A 309 3.27 0.61 17.61
CA THR A 309 1.87 0.17 17.53
C THR A 309 1.50 -0.65 18.74
N TYR A 310 0.23 -0.63 19.11
CA TYR A 310 -0.33 -1.50 20.14
C TYR A 310 -0.89 -2.76 19.48
N PRO A 311 -0.32 -3.97 19.72
CA PRO A 311 -0.86 -5.20 19.15
C PRO A 311 -2.12 -5.62 19.92
N SER A 312 -3.15 -6.07 19.19
CA SER A 312 -4.39 -6.58 19.76
C SER A 312 -4.80 -7.91 19.14
N ARG A 313 -5.74 -8.58 19.77
CA ARG A 313 -6.37 -9.83 19.32
C ARG A 313 -7.89 -9.64 19.29
N PRO A 314 -8.63 -10.46 18.51
CA PRO A 314 -10.09 -10.36 18.46
C PRO A 314 -10.74 -10.36 19.84
N GLU A 315 -10.24 -11.19 20.75
CA GLU A 315 -10.81 -11.39 22.11
C GLU A 315 -10.58 -10.18 23.04
N SER A 316 -9.48 -9.44 22.83
CA SER A 316 -9.12 -8.28 23.65
C SER A 316 -9.42 -6.93 22.98
N LEU A 317 -9.85 -6.94 21.71
CA LEU A 317 -9.96 -5.75 20.86
C LEU A 317 -10.72 -4.60 21.52
N ILE A 318 -11.88 -4.89 22.10
CA ILE A 318 -12.73 -3.88 22.75
C ILE A 318 -12.00 -3.26 23.97
N THR A 319 -11.42 -4.11 24.81
CA THR A 319 -10.71 -3.67 26.03
C THR A 319 -9.49 -2.83 25.67
N ASP A 320 -8.71 -3.28 24.68
CA ASP A 320 -7.50 -2.59 24.22
C ASP A 320 -7.84 -1.23 23.58
N LEU A 321 -8.90 -1.19 22.76
CA LEU A 321 -9.37 0.05 22.14
C LEU A 321 -9.82 1.07 23.18
N VAL A 322 -10.69 0.66 24.13
CA VAL A 322 -11.18 1.53 25.21
C VAL A 322 -10.01 2.05 26.04
N LYS A 323 -9.09 1.19 26.45
CA LYS A 323 -7.87 1.56 27.17
C LYS A 323 -7.06 2.62 26.41
N LEU A 324 -6.83 2.40 25.11
CA LEU A 324 -6.03 3.33 24.32
C LEU A 324 -6.74 4.69 24.13
N VAL A 325 -8.07 4.69 23.97
CA VAL A 325 -8.87 5.93 23.88
C VAL A 325 -8.84 6.70 25.20
N GLN A 326 -8.92 6.02 26.34
CA GLN A 326 -8.96 6.65 27.66
C GLN A 326 -7.61 7.07 28.23
N THR A 327 -6.48 6.57 27.65
CA THR A 327 -5.14 6.78 28.21
C THR A 327 -4.28 7.68 27.32
N PRO A 328 -4.28 9.03 27.49
CA PRO A 328 -3.45 9.94 26.69
C PRO A 328 -1.97 9.57 26.67
N ALA A 329 -1.38 9.26 27.82
CA ALA A 329 0.03 8.89 27.94
C ALA A 329 0.39 7.64 27.08
N ALA A 330 -0.53 6.67 26.97
CA ALA A 330 -0.29 5.51 26.09
C ALA A 330 -0.29 5.91 24.60
N ARG A 331 -1.16 6.82 24.19
CA ARG A 331 -1.16 7.34 22.81
C ARG A 331 0.10 8.15 22.51
N GLU A 332 0.50 9.01 23.43
CA GLU A 332 1.72 9.83 23.30
C GLU A 332 2.98 8.96 23.17
N ALA A 333 3.07 7.88 23.96
CA ALA A 333 4.16 6.92 23.86
C ALA A 333 4.21 6.25 22.47
N LEU A 334 3.05 5.83 21.92
CA LEU A 334 2.97 5.26 20.58
C LEU A 334 3.35 6.27 19.49
N VAL A 335 2.92 7.52 19.61
CA VAL A 335 3.25 8.62 18.70
C VAL A 335 4.76 8.89 18.73
N ALA A 336 5.37 8.99 19.89
CA ALA A 336 6.81 9.21 20.03
C ALA A 336 7.63 8.06 19.42
N ALA A 337 7.20 6.82 19.65
CA ALA A 337 7.85 5.66 19.06
C ALA A 337 7.65 5.58 17.54
N ALA A 338 6.47 5.96 17.02
CA ALA A 338 6.23 6.06 15.59
C ALA A 338 7.15 7.09 14.94
N GLN A 339 7.32 8.27 15.52
CA GLN A 339 8.26 9.30 15.07
C GLN A 339 9.71 8.79 15.04
N ALA A 340 10.12 8.06 16.08
CA ALA A 340 11.47 7.50 16.16
C ALA A 340 11.69 6.30 15.21
N SER A 341 10.64 5.73 14.64
CA SER A 341 10.71 4.51 13.81
C SER A 341 11.40 4.72 12.47
N GLY A 342 11.44 5.95 11.95
CA GLY A 342 11.93 6.27 10.62
C GLY A 342 11.02 5.76 9.48
N VAL A 343 9.79 5.35 9.77
CA VAL A 343 8.79 5.05 8.74
C VAL A 343 8.23 6.38 8.24
N ASP A 344 8.35 6.62 6.94
CA ASP A 344 7.99 7.88 6.30
C ASP A 344 7.18 7.70 5.01
N ASN A 345 6.61 8.80 4.50
CA ASN A 345 5.99 8.82 3.18
C ASN A 345 7.05 8.98 2.09
N GLY A 346 7.24 7.93 1.32
CA GLY A 346 8.21 7.88 0.23
C GLY A 346 7.76 8.47 -1.10
N LEU A 347 6.55 9.03 -1.20
CA LEU A 347 5.98 9.47 -2.47
C LEU A 347 6.87 10.50 -3.19
N ASP A 348 7.23 11.57 -2.52
CA ASP A 348 8.03 12.64 -3.12
C ASP A 348 9.44 12.15 -3.52
N LYS A 349 10.02 11.25 -2.73
CA LYS A 349 11.31 10.61 -3.05
C LYS A 349 11.20 9.72 -4.28
N ALA A 350 10.16 8.89 -4.35
CA ALA A 350 9.92 8.00 -5.50
C ALA A 350 9.64 8.79 -6.80
N VAL A 351 8.81 9.84 -6.73
CA VAL A 351 8.54 10.75 -7.85
C VAL A 351 9.82 11.39 -8.36
N ARG A 352 10.64 11.95 -7.48
CA ARG A 352 11.93 12.55 -7.85
C ARG A 352 12.85 11.55 -8.54
N ARG A 353 12.98 10.33 -8.00
CA ARG A 353 13.81 9.26 -8.59
C ARG A 353 13.33 8.84 -9.97
N LEU A 354 12.01 8.76 -10.18
CA LEU A 354 11.45 8.42 -11.50
C LEU A 354 11.64 9.58 -12.50
N ARG A 355 11.44 10.82 -12.08
CA ARG A 355 11.69 12.00 -12.93
C ARG A 355 13.12 12.00 -13.49
N GLU A 356 14.12 11.73 -12.66
CA GLU A 356 15.53 11.63 -13.07
C GLU A 356 15.78 10.60 -14.20
N LYS A 357 14.86 9.63 -14.39
CA LYS A 357 14.98 8.58 -15.41
C LYS A 357 14.17 8.83 -16.68
N VAL A 358 13.17 9.70 -16.61
CA VAL A 358 12.26 9.96 -17.75
C VAL A 358 12.42 11.36 -18.33
N VAL A 359 12.77 12.36 -17.56
CA VAL A 359 13.07 13.72 -18.03
C VAL A 359 14.52 13.73 -18.54
N ARG A 360 14.70 14.10 -19.80
CA ARG A 360 16.03 14.29 -20.42
C ARG A 360 16.56 15.69 -20.15
#